data_49a5c4fad5eadcb4533d4b3a02969aa2
#
_entry.id   49a5c4fad5eadcb4533d4b3a02969aa2
#
_cell.length_a   1.000
_cell.length_b   1.000
_cell.length_c   1.000
_cell.angle_alpha   90.00
_cell.angle_beta   90.00
_cell.angle_gamma   90.00
#
_symmetry.space_group_name_H-M   'P 1'
#
loop_
_entity.id
_entity.type
_entity.pdbx_description
1 polymer ?
#
loop_
_entity_poly.entity_id
_entity_poly.type
_entity_poly.pdbx_seq_one_letter_code
_entity_poly.pdbx_strand_id
1 'polypeptide(L)'
;MTTSTVPPKTQQNAADKKADALKTPAHRNQQDTRFEEDARDLHRILPASRKVYIQGSRPDIQVPMREITLDSTPIQGVDESDWEQNPPFYVYDTSGVYTDPNVDIDLTRGLPKLREGWIAERGDTEQLSGLSSSYGQARARDITTANLRFAHIDKPRRAKSSEGKAGNVTQMYYARRGIITPEMEYIAIRETQKQHELTDMRQHDGESFGANTPKVITPEFVR
;
A
#
# COMPACT_ATOMS: atom_id res chain seq x y z
N MET A 1 -41.93 -22.79 62.37
CA MET A 1 -42.42 -22.59 61.00
C MET A 1 -41.33 -21.85 60.22
N THR A 2 -40.48 -22.60 59.53
CA THR A 2 -39.36 -22.03 58.79
C THR A 2 -39.71 -22.15 57.28
N THR A 3 -39.96 -21.03 56.65
CA THR A 3 -40.20 -20.95 55.19
C THR A 3 -38.85 -20.77 54.49
N SER A 4 -38.47 -21.80 53.77
CA SER A 4 -37.29 -21.82 52.89
C SER A 4 -37.66 -21.10 51.57
N THR A 5 -36.97 -20.02 51.24
CA THR A 5 -37.10 -19.30 49.99
C THR A 5 -35.98 -19.78 49.04
N VAL A 6 -36.36 -20.41 47.96
CA VAL A 6 -35.48 -20.81 46.86
C VAL A 6 -35.24 -19.60 45.94
N PRO A 7 -34.00 -19.24 45.59
CA PRO A 7 -33.74 -18.17 44.62
C PRO A 7 -34.02 -18.63 43.21
N PRO A 8 -34.40 -17.70 42.28
CA PRO A 8 -34.73 -18.02 40.90
C PRO A 8 -33.43 -18.31 40.12
N LYS A 9 -33.46 -19.36 39.29
CA LYS A 9 -32.39 -19.75 38.37
C LYS A 9 -32.20 -18.66 37.30
N THR A 10 -31.02 -18.11 37.27
CA THR A 10 -30.53 -17.13 36.32
C THR A 10 -30.66 -17.64 34.87
N GLN A 11 -31.35 -16.88 34.03
CA GLN A 11 -31.36 -17.05 32.57
C GLN A 11 -30.00 -16.57 32.01
N GLN A 12 -29.01 -17.41 32.08
CA GLN A 12 -27.75 -17.29 31.33
C GLN A 12 -27.67 -18.51 30.44
N ASN A 13 -28.12 -18.42 29.20
CA ASN A 13 -27.71 -19.44 28.19
C ASN A 13 -28.26 -19.17 26.77
N ALA A 14 -28.61 -17.92 26.43
CA ALA A 14 -28.99 -17.61 25.05
C ALA A 14 -27.93 -16.76 24.28
N ALA A 15 -27.06 -16.07 24.99
CA ALA A 15 -26.01 -15.24 24.38
C ALA A 15 -24.75 -16.04 24.01
N ASP A 16 -24.39 -17.03 24.84
CA ASP A 16 -23.16 -17.81 24.59
C ASP A 16 -23.29 -18.84 23.46
N LYS A 17 -24.50 -19.28 23.15
CA LYS A 17 -24.71 -20.18 21.99
C LYS A 17 -24.69 -19.49 20.63
N LYS A 18 -24.80 -18.16 20.58
CA LYS A 18 -24.72 -17.40 19.32
C LYS A 18 -23.28 -17.01 18.96
N ALA A 19 -22.38 -16.96 19.93
CA ALA A 19 -20.97 -16.64 19.68
C ALA A 19 -20.18 -17.82 19.10
N ASP A 20 -20.60 -19.05 19.37
CA ASP A 20 -19.92 -20.25 18.88
C ASP A 20 -20.36 -20.69 17.47
N ALA A 21 -21.46 -20.18 16.97
CA ALA A 21 -21.95 -20.47 15.61
C ALA A 21 -21.23 -19.67 14.50
N LEU A 22 -20.36 -18.71 14.86
CA LEU A 22 -19.55 -17.94 13.88
C LEU A 22 -18.14 -18.51 13.68
N LYS A 23 -17.82 -19.62 14.32
CA LYS A 23 -16.56 -20.36 14.12
C LYS A 23 -16.78 -21.59 13.24
N THR A 24 -17.41 -21.40 12.09
CA THR A 24 -17.29 -22.43 11.06
C THR A 24 -15.95 -22.20 10.38
N PRO A 25 -14.98 -23.14 10.46
CA PRO A 25 -13.79 -23.05 9.64
C PRO A 25 -14.28 -23.14 8.19
N ALA A 26 -14.16 -22.04 7.45
CA ALA A 26 -14.32 -22.09 6.01
C ALA A 26 -13.46 -23.27 5.54
N HIS A 27 -14.05 -24.21 4.80
CA HIS A 27 -13.31 -25.23 4.08
C HIS A 27 -12.39 -24.51 3.10
N ARG A 28 -11.20 -24.19 3.57
CA ARG A 28 -10.14 -23.65 2.74
C ARG A 28 -9.76 -24.77 1.79
N ASN A 29 -10.16 -24.64 0.54
CA ASN A 29 -9.91 -25.63 -0.49
C ASN A 29 -8.38 -25.77 -0.61
N GLN A 30 -7.83 -26.98 -0.68
CA GLN A 30 -6.40 -27.20 -0.86
C GLN A 30 -5.82 -26.48 -2.10
N GLN A 31 -6.69 -26.18 -3.08
CA GLN A 31 -6.33 -25.37 -4.24
C GLN A 31 -6.10 -23.89 -3.88
N ASP A 32 -6.87 -23.32 -2.95
CA ASP A 32 -6.72 -21.91 -2.54
C ASP A 32 -5.43 -21.68 -1.77
N THR A 33 -5.01 -22.64 -0.93
CA THR A 33 -3.72 -22.55 -0.23
C THR A 33 -2.53 -22.62 -1.19
N ARG A 34 -2.64 -23.39 -2.26
CA ARG A 34 -1.59 -23.51 -3.27
C ARG A 34 -1.41 -22.22 -4.08
N PHE A 35 -2.51 -21.55 -4.43
CA PHE A 35 -2.45 -20.23 -5.09
C PHE A 35 -1.87 -19.13 -4.17
N GLU A 36 -2.16 -19.19 -2.88
CA GLU A 36 -1.59 -18.25 -1.91
C GLU A 36 -0.09 -18.50 -1.68
N GLU A 37 0.35 -19.76 -1.61
CA GLU A 37 1.77 -20.12 -1.50
C GLU A 37 2.53 -19.75 -2.78
N ASP A 38 1.99 -20.04 -3.96
CA ASP A 38 2.59 -19.69 -5.25
C ASP A 38 2.65 -18.16 -5.46
N ALA A 39 1.64 -17.42 -5.01
CA ALA A 39 1.64 -15.95 -5.10
C ALA A 39 2.66 -15.31 -4.16
N ARG A 40 2.94 -15.92 -3.01
CA ARG A 40 3.98 -15.47 -2.06
C ARG A 40 5.39 -15.80 -2.55
N ASP A 41 5.54 -16.86 -3.31
CA ASP A 41 6.85 -17.29 -3.85
C ASP A 41 7.01 -16.89 -5.33
N LEU A 42 6.81 -15.60 -5.60
CA LEU A 42 7.07 -15.05 -6.94
C LEU A 42 8.51 -15.22 -7.39
N HIS A 43 9.45 -15.33 -6.46
CA HIS A 43 10.85 -15.61 -6.80
C HIS A 43 11.04 -17.00 -7.43
N ARG A 44 10.24 -17.97 -7.02
CA ARG A 44 10.22 -19.30 -7.65
C ARG A 44 9.64 -19.28 -9.07
N ILE A 45 8.61 -18.43 -9.28
CA ILE A 45 7.94 -18.31 -10.59
C ILE A 45 8.73 -17.37 -11.51
N LEU A 46 9.33 -16.33 -10.96
CA LEU A 46 10.10 -15.31 -11.67
C LEU A 46 11.48 -15.15 -11.02
N PRO A 47 12.40 -16.13 -11.19
CA PRO A 47 13.69 -16.15 -10.49
C PRO A 47 14.57 -14.93 -10.82
N ALA A 48 14.44 -14.40 -12.03
CA ALA A 48 15.17 -13.20 -12.46
C ALA A 48 14.55 -11.88 -11.93
N SER A 49 13.50 -11.93 -11.10
CA SER A 49 12.79 -10.74 -10.67
C SER A 49 12.51 -10.77 -9.16
N ARG A 50 12.95 -9.73 -8.44
CA ARG A 50 12.68 -9.59 -7.01
C ARG A 50 12.16 -8.21 -6.65
N LYS A 51 11.36 -8.12 -5.60
CA LYS A 51 10.92 -6.85 -5.03
C LYS A 51 12.03 -6.26 -4.18
N VAL A 52 12.35 -5.01 -4.41
CA VAL A 52 13.30 -4.22 -3.62
C VAL A 52 12.67 -2.88 -3.24
N TYR A 53 13.17 -2.26 -2.18
CA TYR A 53 12.70 -0.95 -1.75
C TYR A 53 13.83 0.06 -1.84
N ILE A 54 13.62 1.14 -2.58
CA ILE A 54 14.52 2.29 -2.58
C ILE A 54 14.10 3.20 -1.43
N GLN A 55 15.03 3.41 -0.50
CA GLN A 55 14.78 4.23 0.68
C GLN A 55 14.97 5.71 0.37
N GLY A 56 14.06 6.56 0.88
CA GLY A 56 14.18 8.01 0.84
C GLY A 56 15.02 8.58 1.98
N SER A 57 14.85 9.86 2.24
CA SER A 57 15.53 10.58 3.34
C SER A 57 15.13 10.06 4.72
N ARG A 58 13.99 9.41 4.82
CA ARG A 58 13.40 8.85 6.05
C ARG A 58 13.11 7.37 5.87
N PRO A 59 13.18 6.56 6.96
CA PRO A 59 12.91 5.12 6.88
C PRO A 59 11.49 4.75 6.44
N ASP A 60 10.51 5.63 6.65
CA ASP A 60 9.11 5.45 6.28
C ASP A 60 8.80 5.86 4.83
N ILE A 61 9.78 6.42 4.10
CA ILE A 61 9.67 6.70 2.68
C ILE A 61 10.40 5.60 1.91
N GLN A 62 9.65 4.61 1.45
CA GLN A 62 10.18 3.46 0.72
C GLN A 62 9.42 3.28 -0.58
N VAL A 63 10.13 3.32 -1.70
CA VAL A 63 9.56 3.16 -3.03
C VAL A 63 9.78 1.74 -3.52
N PRO A 64 8.71 0.95 -3.72
CA PRO A 64 8.86 -0.41 -4.20
C PRO A 64 9.27 -0.42 -5.67
N MET A 65 10.33 -1.15 -5.96
CA MET A 65 10.83 -1.41 -7.30
C MET A 65 10.90 -2.91 -7.55
N ARG A 66 10.85 -3.28 -8.79
CA ARG A 66 11.14 -4.63 -9.24
C ARG A 66 12.53 -4.62 -9.87
N GLU A 67 13.49 -5.28 -9.23
CA GLU A 67 14.81 -5.51 -9.77
C GLU A 67 14.75 -6.73 -10.69
N ILE A 68 15.17 -6.57 -11.92
CA ILE A 68 15.18 -7.63 -12.93
C ILE A 68 16.64 -7.91 -13.28
N THR A 69 17.08 -9.15 -13.01
CA THR A 69 18.42 -9.60 -13.38
C THR A 69 18.42 -9.92 -14.87
N LEU A 70 19.40 -9.40 -15.59
CA LEU A 70 19.60 -9.66 -17.00
C LEU A 70 20.65 -10.77 -17.17
N ASP A 71 20.51 -11.56 -18.24
CA ASP A 71 21.52 -12.55 -18.61
C ASP A 71 22.80 -11.87 -19.09
N SER A 72 23.92 -12.54 -18.91
CA SER A 72 25.22 -12.06 -19.41
C SER A 72 25.24 -11.98 -20.93
N THR A 73 25.92 -10.98 -21.48
CA THR A 73 26.08 -10.83 -22.92
C THR A 73 27.22 -11.72 -23.42
N PRO A 74 26.94 -12.65 -24.35
CA PRO A 74 27.96 -13.53 -24.93
C PRO A 74 29.04 -12.74 -25.67
N ILE A 75 30.30 -13.05 -25.40
CA ILE A 75 31.44 -12.51 -26.15
C ILE A 75 31.99 -13.63 -27.06
N GLN A 76 32.08 -13.39 -28.35
CA GLN A 76 32.52 -14.39 -29.32
C GLN A 76 33.97 -14.82 -29.05
N GLY A 77 34.20 -16.12 -28.90
CA GLY A 77 35.53 -16.70 -28.67
C GLY A 77 36.02 -16.67 -27.23
N VAL A 78 35.11 -16.38 -26.29
CA VAL A 78 35.38 -16.33 -24.85
C VAL A 78 34.47 -17.32 -24.11
N ASP A 79 35.00 -17.94 -23.05
CA ASP A 79 34.22 -18.87 -22.24
C ASP A 79 33.07 -18.15 -21.52
N GLU A 80 31.99 -18.88 -21.22
CA GLU A 80 30.77 -18.35 -20.58
C GLU A 80 31.03 -17.64 -19.25
N SER A 81 32.07 -18.07 -18.51
CA SER A 81 32.49 -17.41 -17.24
C SER A 81 32.99 -15.98 -17.42
N ASP A 82 33.44 -15.63 -18.62
CA ASP A 82 34.05 -14.33 -18.94
C ASP A 82 33.10 -13.44 -19.78
N TRP A 83 31.85 -13.86 -19.92
CA TRP A 83 30.84 -13.02 -20.58
C TRP A 83 30.56 -11.74 -19.78
N GLU A 84 30.21 -10.68 -20.50
CA GLU A 84 29.88 -9.39 -19.90
C GLU A 84 28.62 -9.51 -19.03
N GLN A 85 28.77 -9.17 -17.74
CA GLN A 85 27.66 -9.16 -16.81
C GLN A 85 26.84 -7.88 -16.99
N ASN A 86 25.56 -8.02 -17.30
CA ASN A 86 24.66 -6.88 -17.44
C ASN A 86 24.18 -6.39 -16.06
N PRO A 87 24.14 -5.06 -15.83
CA PRO A 87 23.56 -4.54 -14.62
C PRO A 87 22.06 -4.87 -14.52
N PRO A 88 21.51 -5.02 -13.31
CA PRO A 88 20.09 -5.27 -13.16
C PRO A 88 19.27 -4.05 -13.61
N PHE A 89 18.08 -4.34 -14.12
CA PHE A 89 17.13 -3.33 -14.56
C PHE A 89 16.05 -3.11 -13.49
N TYR A 90 15.68 -1.86 -13.24
CA TYR A 90 14.72 -1.50 -12.20
C TYR A 90 13.47 -0.89 -12.80
N VAL A 91 12.30 -1.42 -12.44
CA VAL A 91 11.00 -0.86 -12.79
C VAL A 91 10.16 -0.62 -11.54
N TYR A 92 9.29 0.39 -11.59
CA TYR A 92 8.38 0.65 -10.49
C TYR A 92 7.42 -0.54 -10.28
N ASP A 93 7.39 -1.06 -9.05
CA ASP A 93 6.53 -2.19 -8.71
C ASP A 93 5.11 -1.73 -8.37
N THR A 94 4.18 -1.99 -9.28
CA THR A 94 2.76 -1.63 -9.13
C THR A 94 1.96 -2.72 -8.40
N SER A 95 2.55 -3.86 -8.06
CA SER A 95 1.87 -4.97 -7.39
C SER A 95 1.51 -4.69 -5.92
N GLY A 96 2.05 -3.62 -5.35
CA GLY A 96 1.79 -3.23 -3.96
C GLY A 96 2.23 -4.31 -2.98
N VAL A 97 1.43 -4.53 -1.96
CA VAL A 97 1.72 -5.51 -0.89
C VAL A 97 1.46 -6.96 -1.30
N TYR A 98 0.78 -7.20 -2.42
CA TYR A 98 0.41 -8.55 -2.84
C TYR A 98 1.61 -9.44 -3.17
N THR A 99 2.73 -8.83 -3.54
CA THR A 99 3.97 -9.53 -3.88
C THR A 99 5.09 -9.28 -2.87
N ASP A 100 4.75 -8.76 -1.69
CA ASP A 100 5.71 -8.52 -0.63
C ASP A 100 5.72 -9.70 0.34
N PRO A 101 6.83 -10.46 0.42
CA PRO A 101 6.92 -11.61 1.31
C PRO A 101 6.88 -11.24 2.79
N ASN A 102 7.15 -9.97 3.13
CA ASN A 102 7.19 -9.48 4.51
C ASN A 102 5.83 -8.95 4.99
N VAL A 103 4.81 -8.89 4.12
CA VAL A 103 3.49 -8.37 4.47
C VAL A 103 2.47 -9.49 4.48
N ASP A 104 1.82 -9.69 5.63
CA ASP A 104 0.66 -10.56 5.73
C ASP A 104 -0.62 -9.75 5.48
N ILE A 105 -1.43 -10.21 4.52
CA ILE A 105 -2.67 -9.54 4.11
C ILE A 105 -3.83 -10.14 4.87
N ASP A 106 -4.40 -9.37 5.79
CA ASP A 106 -5.65 -9.70 6.46
C ASP A 106 -6.82 -9.10 5.68
N LEU A 107 -7.62 -9.94 5.04
CA LEU A 107 -8.78 -9.53 4.25
C LEU A 107 -9.81 -8.75 5.07
N THR A 108 -9.86 -8.96 6.39
CA THR A 108 -10.77 -8.24 7.27
C THR A 108 -10.27 -6.84 7.60
N ARG A 109 -8.98 -6.63 7.62
CA ARG A 109 -8.32 -5.34 7.89
C ARG A 109 -8.11 -4.50 6.63
N GLY A 110 -8.02 -5.16 5.48
CA GLY A 110 -7.69 -4.53 4.21
C GLY A 110 -6.19 -4.24 4.07
N LEU A 111 -5.86 -3.46 3.06
CA LEU A 111 -4.47 -3.15 2.73
C LEU A 111 -3.86 -2.12 3.71
N PRO A 112 -2.56 -2.21 4.01
CA PRO A 112 -1.85 -1.20 4.79
C PRO A 112 -1.96 0.18 4.14
N LYS A 113 -2.12 1.22 4.97
CA LYS A 113 -2.26 2.61 4.52
C LYS A 113 -0.90 3.29 4.49
N LEU A 114 -0.24 3.24 3.35
CA LEU A 114 1.11 3.79 3.15
C LEU A 114 1.27 5.23 3.66
N ARG A 115 0.27 6.08 3.44
CA ARG A 115 0.35 7.52 3.73
C ARG A 115 -0.21 7.93 5.09
N GLU A 116 -0.69 6.99 5.88
CA GLU A 116 -1.37 7.30 7.14
C GLU A 116 -0.46 8.05 8.12
N GLY A 117 0.78 7.59 8.27
CA GLY A 117 1.79 8.25 9.11
C GLY A 117 2.08 9.68 8.65
N TRP A 118 2.29 9.87 7.35
CA TRP A 118 2.58 11.18 6.77
C TRP A 118 1.42 12.17 6.93
N ILE A 119 0.17 11.70 6.80
CA ILE A 119 -1.03 12.52 7.00
C ILE A 119 -1.19 12.88 8.48
N ALA A 120 -0.93 11.91 9.38
CA ALA A 120 -1.01 12.16 10.81
C ALA A 120 0.04 13.18 11.28
N GLU A 121 1.28 13.06 10.79
CA GLU A 121 2.39 13.95 11.12
C GLU A 121 2.10 15.42 10.72
N ARG A 122 1.51 15.64 9.54
CA ARG A 122 1.12 16.99 9.12
C ARG A 122 0.09 17.65 10.04
N GLY A 123 -0.73 16.86 10.72
CA GLY A 123 -1.67 17.34 11.74
C GLY A 123 -2.78 18.27 11.23
N ASP A 124 -2.92 18.44 9.92
CA ASP A 124 -3.83 19.36 9.23
C ASP A 124 -5.18 18.76 8.86
N THR A 125 -5.41 17.52 9.27
CA THR A 125 -6.68 16.82 9.10
C THR A 125 -7.30 16.43 10.43
N GLU A 126 -8.60 16.32 10.46
CA GLU A 126 -9.37 15.79 11.58
C GLU A 126 -10.25 14.61 11.14
N GLN A 127 -10.43 13.65 12.03
CA GLN A 127 -11.30 12.52 11.78
C GLN A 127 -12.75 12.91 12.08
N LEU A 128 -13.67 12.58 11.17
CA LEU A 128 -15.09 12.80 11.35
C LEU A 128 -15.69 11.78 12.32
N SER A 129 -16.77 12.17 13.00
CA SER A 129 -17.52 11.29 13.91
C SER A 129 -18.24 10.15 13.17
N GLY A 130 -18.49 10.30 11.88
CA GLY A 130 -19.19 9.32 11.03
C GLY A 130 -18.97 9.59 9.56
N LEU A 131 -19.69 8.85 8.72
CA LEU A 131 -19.63 9.00 7.26
C LEU A 131 -20.25 10.35 6.85
N SER A 132 -19.60 11.04 5.92
CA SER A 132 -19.97 12.40 5.50
C SER A 132 -20.98 12.42 4.35
N SER A 133 -21.04 11.39 3.50
CA SER A 133 -21.97 11.33 2.39
C SER A 133 -23.35 10.81 2.80
N SER A 134 -24.42 11.34 2.19
CA SER A 134 -25.79 10.87 2.42
C SER A 134 -25.94 9.37 2.10
N TYR A 135 -25.31 8.92 1.03
CA TYR A 135 -25.27 7.51 0.67
C TYR A 135 -24.58 6.65 1.74
N GLY A 136 -23.43 7.06 2.22
CA GLY A 136 -22.70 6.37 3.28
C GLY A 136 -23.51 6.31 4.57
N GLN A 137 -24.17 7.42 4.95
CA GLN A 137 -25.04 7.47 6.12
C GLN A 137 -26.27 6.55 5.98
N ALA A 138 -26.91 6.53 4.79
CA ALA A 138 -28.03 5.63 4.52
C ALA A 138 -27.61 4.16 4.63
N ARG A 139 -26.49 3.81 4.02
CA ARG A 139 -25.92 2.44 4.14
C ARG A 139 -25.49 2.11 5.57
N ALA A 140 -25.05 3.10 6.35
CA ALA A 140 -24.69 2.89 7.74
C ALA A 140 -25.89 2.51 8.61
N ARG A 141 -27.09 2.91 8.21
CA ARG A 141 -28.35 2.61 8.91
C ARG A 141 -29.00 1.30 8.44
N ASP A 142 -28.58 0.79 7.30
CA ASP A 142 -29.15 -0.44 6.73
C ASP A 142 -28.67 -1.66 7.52
N ILE A 143 -29.61 -2.28 8.24
CA ILE A 143 -29.35 -3.44 9.08
C ILE A 143 -29.00 -4.67 8.24
N THR A 144 -29.50 -4.77 7.01
CA THR A 144 -29.28 -5.93 6.13
C THR A 144 -27.81 -6.04 5.70
N THR A 145 -27.12 -4.90 5.57
CA THR A 145 -25.71 -4.84 5.18
C THR A 145 -24.77 -4.64 6.37
N ALA A 146 -25.29 -4.48 7.58
CA ALA A 146 -24.46 -4.22 8.77
C ALA A 146 -23.45 -5.34 9.05
N ASN A 147 -23.85 -6.59 8.84
CA ASN A 147 -23.00 -7.77 9.05
C ASN A 147 -21.93 -7.96 7.96
N LEU A 148 -22.05 -7.26 6.84
CA LEU A 148 -21.09 -7.29 5.73
C LEU A 148 -20.01 -6.22 5.85
N ARG A 149 -20.04 -5.43 6.94
CA ARG A 149 -19.08 -4.35 7.16
C ARG A 149 -17.96 -4.80 8.05
N PHE A 150 -16.76 -4.43 7.68
CA PHE A 150 -15.62 -4.61 8.54
C PHE A 150 -15.67 -3.60 9.70
N ALA A 151 -15.50 -4.10 10.93
CA ALA A 151 -15.66 -3.31 12.15
C ALA A 151 -14.67 -2.13 12.27
N HIS A 152 -13.57 -2.18 11.54
CA HIS A 152 -12.45 -1.22 11.60
C HIS A 152 -12.33 -0.32 10.37
N ILE A 153 -13.41 -0.18 9.56
CA ILE A 153 -13.42 0.85 8.52
C ILE A 153 -13.24 2.21 9.20
N ASP A 154 -12.14 2.85 8.89
CA ASP A 154 -11.82 4.16 9.44
C ASP A 154 -12.85 5.20 9.01
N LYS A 155 -13.18 6.04 9.95
CA LYS A 155 -13.99 7.20 9.68
C LYS A 155 -13.23 8.13 8.73
N PRO A 156 -13.94 8.79 7.79
CA PRO A 156 -13.30 9.71 6.86
C PRO A 156 -12.65 10.87 7.60
N ARG A 157 -11.60 11.41 7.00
CA ARG A 157 -10.91 12.61 7.48
C ARG A 157 -11.26 13.79 6.59
N ARG A 158 -11.24 14.98 7.15
CA ARG A 158 -11.34 16.23 6.40
C ARG A 158 -10.20 17.18 6.79
N ALA A 159 -9.90 18.13 5.92
CA ALA A 159 -8.97 19.19 6.24
C ALA A 159 -9.52 20.05 7.40
N LYS A 160 -8.65 20.37 8.36
CA LYS A 160 -9.00 21.29 9.45
C LYS A 160 -9.28 22.68 8.88
N SER A 161 -10.38 23.28 9.31
CA SER A 161 -10.64 24.70 9.03
C SER A 161 -9.71 25.58 9.88
N SER A 162 -9.17 26.64 9.28
CA SER A 162 -8.35 27.63 9.97
C SER A 162 -8.90 29.02 9.69
N GLU A 163 -9.05 29.82 10.75
CA GLU A 163 -9.49 31.22 10.67
C GLU A 163 -10.80 31.42 9.87
N GLY A 164 -11.76 30.49 10.02
CA GLY A 164 -13.03 30.53 9.30
C GLY A 164 -12.97 30.18 7.82
N LYS A 165 -11.78 29.79 7.31
CA LYS A 165 -11.60 29.32 5.93
C LYS A 165 -11.59 27.79 5.88
N ALA A 166 -12.17 27.23 4.83
CA ALA A 166 -12.10 25.78 4.58
C ALA A 166 -10.64 25.36 4.44
N GLY A 167 -10.28 24.28 5.13
CA GLY A 167 -8.95 23.71 5.02
C GLY A 167 -8.65 23.14 3.65
N ASN A 168 -7.39 23.11 3.27
CA ASN A 168 -6.92 22.53 2.02
C ASN A 168 -5.69 21.66 2.29
N VAL A 169 -5.71 20.42 1.79
CA VAL A 169 -4.66 19.40 1.97
C VAL A 169 -4.23 18.79 0.63
N THR A 170 -4.41 19.54 -0.46
CA THR A 170 -3.95 19.10 -1.78
C THR A 170 -2.44 19.29 -1.91
N GLN A 171 -1.77 18.45 -2.69
CA GLN A 171 -0.34 18.61 -2.95
C GLN A 171 -0.01 19.96 -3.58
N MET A 172 -0.88 20.49 -4.45
CA MET A 172 -0.77 21.83 -5.01
C MET A 172 -0.79 22.93 -3.92
N TYR A 173 -1.60 22.76 -2.86
CA TYR A 173 -1.63 23.70 -1.75
C TYR A 173 -0.30 23.74 -1.01
N TYR A 174 0.31 22.59 -0.73
CA TYR A 174 1.61 22.52 -0.09
C TYR A 174 2.70 23.09 -1.00
N ALA A 175 2.69 22.74 -2.29
CA ALA A 175 3.63 23.25 -3.28
C ALA A 175 3.64 24.78 -3.35
N ARG A 176 2.47 25.41 -3.40
CA ARG A 176 2.34 26.89 -3.40
C ARG A 176 2.86 27.54 -2.13
N ARG A 177 2.92 26.81 -1.03
CA ARG A 177 3.46 27.29 0.25
C ARG A 177 4.94 26.95 0.43
N GLY A 178 5.59 26.38 -0.55
CA GLY A 178 6.99 25.98 -0.47
C GLY A 178 7.24 24.75 0.41
N ILE A 179 6.19 23.96 0.69
CA ILE A 179 6.30 22.77 1.54
C ILE A 179 6.55 21.55 0.66
N ILE A 180 7.66 20.88 0.90
CA ILE A 180 7.96 19.57 0.32
C ILE A 180 7.33 18.50 1.20
N THR A 181 6.51 17.65 0.61
CA THR A 181 5.84 16.57 1.32
C THR A 181 6.54 15.22 1.08
N PRO A 182 6.38 14.22 1.98
CA PRO A 182 6.90 12.87 1.74
C PRO A 182 6.40 12.25 0.42
N GLU A 183 5.19 12.61 0.00
CA GLU A 183 4.66 12.17 -1.28
C GLU A 183 5.44 12.73 -2.48
N MET A 184 5.92 13.97 -2.40
CA MET A 184 6.76 14.57 -3.44
C MET A 184 8.12 13.89 -3.52
N GLU A 185 8.71 13.53 -2.38
CA GLU A 185 9.95 12.77 -2.33
C GLU A 185 9.76 11.36 -2.90
N TYR A 186 8.67 10.68 -2.53
CA TYR A 186 8.33 9.37 -3.09
C TYR A 186 8.25 9.40 -4.62
N ILE A 187 7.60 10.41 -5.18
CA ILE A 187 7.51 10.60 -6.63
C ILE A 187 8.88 10.89 -7.23
N ALA A 188 9.69 11.73 -6.60
CA ALA A 188 11.03 12.07 -7.06
C ALA A 188 11.92 10.84 -7.18
N ILE A 189 11.92 9.97 -6.18
CA ILE A 189 12.67 8.70 -6.20
C ILE A 189 12.18 7.80 -7.33
N ARG A 190 10.88 7.62 -7.47
CA ARG A 190 10.29 6.80 -8.52
C ARG A 190 10.67 7.28 -9.92
N GLU A 191 10.59 8.57 -10.17
CA GLU A 191 10.87 9.15 -11.50
C GLU A 191 12.38 9.19 -11.78
N THR A 192 13.22 9.32 -10.77
CA THR A 192 14.69 9.25 -10.93
C THR A 192 15.11 7.87 -11.43
N GLN A 193 14.59 6.79 -10.84
CA GLN A 193 14.89 5.42 -11.31
C GLN A 193 14.48 5.23 -12.77
N LYS A 194 13.30 5.70 -13.15
CA LYS A 194 12.85 5.67 -14.55
C LYS A 194 13.76 6.43 -15.52
N GLN A 195 14.35 7.54 -15.09
CA GLN A 195 15.26 8.31 -15.94
C GLN A 195 16.57 7.58 -16.21
N HIS A 196 17.12 6.84 -15.25
CA HIS A 196 18.32 6.02 -15.47
C HIS A 196 18.08 5.01 -16.60
N GLU A 197 16.96 4.31 -16.57
CA GLU A 197 16.57 3.34 -17.59
C GLU A 197 16.42 3.96 -18.99
N LEU A 198 15.75 5.10 -19.06
CA LEU A 198 15.53 5.81 -20.34
C LEU A 198 16.83 6.39 -20.92
N THR A 199 17.82 6.71 -20.09
CA THR A 199 19.11 7.24 -20.57
C THR A 199 19.87 6.16 -21.31
N ASP A 200 19.90 4.94 -20.80
CA ASP A 200 20.59 3.82 -21.44
C ASP A 200 19.91 3.42 -22.76
N MET A 201 18.59 3.50 -22.83
CA MET A 201 17.84 3.26 -24.07
C MET A 201 17.97 4.38 -25.11
N ARG A 202 18.29 5.62 -24.67
CA ARG A 202 18.39 6.81 -25.53
C ARG A 202 19.77 7.06 -26.12
N GLN A 203 20.70 6.16 -25.93
CA GLN A 203 22.03 6.26 -26.55
C GLN A 203 22.05 6.04 -28.08
N HIS A 204 20.87 5.98 -28.70
CA HIS A 204 20.76 6.05 -30.15
C HIS A 204 20.80 7.50 -30.61
N ASP A 205 21.65 7.80 -31.59
CA ASP A 205 21.78 9.08 -32.27
C ASP A 205 20.41 9.55 -32.82
N GLY A 206 19.74 10.39 -32.05
CA GLY A 206 18.44 10.96 -32.42
C GLY A 206 18.08 12.12 -31.52
N GLU A 207 17.29 13.06 -32.06
CA GLU A 207 16.78 14.16 -31.27
C GLU A 207 15.90 13.67 -30.11
N SER A 208 16.07 14.27 -28.94
CA SER A 208 15.27 13.98 -27.75
C SER A 208 13.81 14.42 -27.99
N PHE A 209 12.92 13.47 -28.12
CA PHE A 209 11.48 13.75 -28.12
C PHE A 209 10.97 13.92 -26.70
N GLY A 210 10.36 15.07 -26.41
CA GLY A 210 9.68 15.36 -25.15
C GLY A 210 10.37 16.43 -24.30
N ALA A 211 9.83 16.67 -23.10
CA ALA A 211 10.39 17.65 -22.16
C ALA A 211 11.77 17.21 -21.68
N ASN A 212 12.72 18.14 -21.64
CA ASN A 212 14.02 17.93 -21.04
C ASN A 212 13.85 17.84 -19.51
N THR A 213 13.62 16.65 -19.00
CA THR A 213 13.63 16.40 -17.57
C THR A 213 15.06 16.15 -17.09
N PRO A 214 15.44 16.64 -15.90
CA PRO A 214 16.78 16.38 -15.36
C PRO A 214 16.98 14.87 -15.12
N LYS A 215 18.22 14.39 -15.22
CA LYS A 215 18.56 12.97 -14.95
C LYS A 215 18.18 12.53 -13.53
N VAL A 216 18.29 13.46 -12.58
CA VAL A 216 17.88 13.25 -11.18
C VAL A 216 16.69 14.16 -10.89
N ILE A 217 15.56 13.57 -10.59
CA ILE A 217 14.37 14.30 -10.17
C ILE A 217 14.48 14.54 -8.66
N THR A 218 14.46 15.79 -8.25
CA THR A 218 14.49 16.17 -6.83
C THR A 218 13.06 16.40 -6.30
N PRO A 219 12.81 16.28 -4.99
CA PRO A 219 11.53 16.64 -4.39
C PRO A 219 11.12 18.09 -4.67
N GLU A 220 12.10 19.00 -4.77
CA GLU A 220 11.89 20.39 -5.14
C GLU A 220 11.43 20.54 -6.59
N PHE A 221 11.94 19.73 -7.49
CA PHE A 221 11.48 19.72 -8.89
C PHE A 221 10.03 19.22 -9.01
N VAL A 222 9.62 18.25 -8.16
CA VAL A 222 8.26 17.75 -8.10
C VAL A 222 7.30 18.79 -7.52
N ARG A 223 7.77 19.59 -6.56
CA ARG A 223 7.03 20.70 -5.97
C ARG A 223 6.70 21.76 -6.99
#